data_190228ea735511bf32da4a7cfa8d8888
#
_entry.id   190228ea735511bf32da4a7cfa8d8888
#
_cell.length_a   1.000
_cell.length_b   1.000
_cell.length_c   1.000
_cell.angle_alpha   90.00
_cell.angle_beta   90.00
_cell.angle_gamma   90.00
#
_symmetry.space_group_name_H-M   'P 1'
#
loop_
_entity.id
_entity.type
_entity.pdbx_description
1 polymer ?
#
loop_
_entity_poly.entity_id
_entity_poly.type
_entity_poly.pdbx_seq_one_letter_code
_entity_poly.pdbx_strand_id
1 'polypeptide(L)'
;MKRLLISCLAAALLFSCGDANVLPEQYRQNDQKTKEEKQENNNNQEEENGNQGQEPQEDEGFETAAEAVVHMGAGWNLGNTLDSNSGDAEGMWIEAWSQRTPKDYETAWGQPETTRALIHMFKEFGFGAIRVPVTWYPHMGTITLYDNDKWDQSTWTGTAVDPAWMARVKEVVDYVIDEGLYCILNVHHDTGDGSTAWLHASEEGFLAAKDRYQALWEQIADTFKDYGKRLLFESYNEMLDPLGSWCFASFNAPGSYDAAVATSAYNGINSYAKLFAETVRASGGNNALRNIIVNTYGACSGDGTWSSHLKEPLTEFVLPEEPGHIAVQVHSYWNDEAFSSQKSDIDKLFVNLDTHLVKRLGVPVIIGEWGGKTKNDQSNATFAAYFAGKAKEAGIPTFWWMGLSDGDDRTVPRWTMPKTMGAIIQAYNQ
;
A
#
# COMPACT_ATOMS: atom_id res chain seq x y z
N MET A 1 27.84 4.15 -21.93
CA MET A 1 27.41 4.15 -20.54
C MET A 1 26.27 5.16 -20.30
N LYS A 2 25.21 5.20 -21.12
CA LYS A 2 24.05 6.13 -20.99
C LYS A 2 22.69 5.43 -21.22
N ARG A 3 22.58 4.12 -21.02
CA ARG A 3 21.32 3.36 -21.34
C ARG A 3 20.76 2.49 -20.19
N LEU A 4 21.25 2.63 -18.96
CA LEU A 4 20.80 1.76 -17.85
C LEU A 4 20.19 2.51 -16.64
N LEU A 5 19.98 3.82 -16.72
CA LEU A 5 19.49 4.66 -15.60
C LEU A 5 17.96 4.88 -15.59
N ILE A 6 17.15 4.02 -16.20
CA ILE A 6 15.70 4.31 -16.43
C ILE A 6 14.75 3.45 -15.59
N SER A 7 15.22 2.57 -14.72
CA SER A 7 14.28 1.72 -13.96
C SER A 7 13.84 2.25 -12.59
N CYS A 8 14.36 3.34 -12.11
CA CYS A 8 14.03 3.85 -10.78
C CYS A 8 13.41 5.26 -10.74
N LEU A 9 12.97 5.84 -11.88
CA LEU A 9 12.30 7.15 -11.83
C LEU A 9 10.79 7.00 -12.06
N ALA A 10 10.01 7.06 -10.99
CA ALA A 10 8.59 7.34 -11.04
C ALA A 10 8.40 8.85 -11.29
N ALA A 11 8.23 9.25 -12.55
CA ALA A 11 7.85 10.61 -12.90
C ALA A 11 6.36 10.65 -13.22
N ALA A 12 5.61 11.43 -12.46
CA ALA A 12 4.22 11.77 -12.73
C ALA A 12 4.08 12.53 -14.06
N LEU A 13 3.25 12.04 -15.00
CA LEU A 13 2.70 12.85 -16.10
C LEU A 13 1.30 12.35 -16.50
N LEU A 14 0.40 13.31 -16.56
CA LEU A 14 -1.03 13.27 -16.84
C LEU A 14 -1.36 13.10 -18.32
N PHE A 15 -2.64 12.71 -18.58
CA PHE A 15 -3.49 12.75 -19.81
C PHE A 15 -3.78 11.39 -20.44
N SER A 16 -4.98 11.06 -20.61
CA SER A 16 -6.32 11.43 -21.08
C SER A 16 -6.86 10.44 -22.12
N CYS A 17 -8.06 9.93 -21.85
CA CYS A 17 -9.18 9.48 -22.74
C CYS A 17 -8.94 8.65 -24.01
N GLY A 18 -9.69 7.55 -24.11
CA GLY A 18 -10.11 6.93 -25.37
C GLY A 18 -10.65 5.52 -25.30
N ASP A 19 -11.96 5.41 -25.30
CA ASP A 19 -12.87 4.37 -25.78
C ASP A 19 -12.87 2.91 -25.30
N ALA A 20 -14.09 2.48 -25.13
CA ALA A 20 -14.67 1.46 -24.27
C ALA A 20 -14.80 0.05 -24.88
N ASN A 21 -14.89 -0.92 -23.97
CA ASN A 21 -15.72 -2.12 -23.99
C ASN A 21 -15.25 -3.35 -24.77
N VAL A 22 -14.78 -4.35 -24.03
CA VAL A 22 -15.30 -5.73 -24.14
C VAL A 22 -15.03 -6.48 -22.82
N LEU A 23 -16.03 -6.61 -21.96
CA LEU A 23 -16.03 -7.61 -20.87
C LEU A 23 -16.22 -9.01 -21.49
N PRO A 24 -15.57 -10.06 -20.96
CA PRO A 24 -15.85 -11.43 -21.34
C PRO A 24 -17.33 -11.77 -21.16
N GLU A 25 -17.87 -12.60 -22.04
CA GLU A 25 -19.31 -12.91 -22.18
C GLU A 25 -19.95 -13.46 -20.89
N GLN A 26 -19.19 -14.10 -20.03
CA GLN A 26 -19.62 -14.63 -18.73
C GLN A 26 -20.06 -13.55 -17.74
N TYR A 27 -19.60 -12.28 -17.91
CA TYR A 27 -19.95 -11.15 -17.04
C TYR A 27 -21.17 -10.37 -17.56
N ARG A 28 -21.61 -10.61 -18.82
CA ARG A 28 -22.82 -9.98 -19.38
C ARG A 28 -24.13 -10.61 -18.87
N GLN A 29 -24.06 -11.85 -18.39
CA GLN A 29 -25.27 -12.57 -17.91
C GLN A 29 -25.70 -12.14 -16.51
N ASN A 30 -24.78 -11.61 -15.69
CA ASN A 30 -25.12 -11.14 -14.34
C ASN A 30 -25.87 -9.80 -14.33
N ASP A 31 -25.61 -8.93 -15.33
CA ASP A 31 -26.30 -7.62 -15.44
C ASP A 31 -27.80 -7.76 -15.75
N GLN A 32 -28.21 -8.86 -16.40
CA GLN A 32 -29.63 -9.13 -16.68
C GLN A 32 -30.34 -9.72 -15.45
N LYS A 33 -29.69 -10.60 -14.70
CA LYS A 33 -30.27 -11.19 -13.49
C LYS A 33 -30.55 -10.16 -12.40
N THR A 34 -29.64 -9.20 -12.22
CA THR A 34 -29.80 -8.14 -11.20
C THR A 34 -30.93 -7.16 -11.53
N LYS A 35 -31.31 -7.02 -12.81
CA LYS A 35 -32.43 -6.16 -13.23
C LYS A 35 -33.79 -6.85 -13.06
N GLU A 36 -33.85 -8.16 -13.21
CA GLU A 36 -35.08 -8.93 -12.99
C GLU A 36 -35.41 -9.08 -11.50
N GLU A 37 -34.43 -9.31 -10.64
CA GLU A 37 -34.63 -9.39 -9.18
C GLU A 37 -35.04 -8.06 -8.53
N LYS A 38 -34.72 -6.91 -9.13
CA LYS A 38 -35.19 -5.59 -8.64
C LYS A 38 -36.62 -5.24 -8.99
N GLN A 39 -37.24 -5.94 -9.93
CA GLN A 39 -38.66 -5.72 -10.28
C GLN A 39 -39.64 -6.59 -9.46
N GLU A 40 -39.20 -7.68 -8.87
CA GLU A 40 -40.07 -8.54 -8.04
C GLU A 40 -40.15 -8.12 -6.56
N ASN A 41 -39.23 -7.30 -6.04
CA ASN A 41 -39.17 -6.98 -4.62
C ASN A 41 -39.89 -5.69 -4.17
N ASN A 42 -40.77 -5.12 -5.03
CA ASN A 42 -41.47 -3.88 -4.70
C ASN A 42 -42.94 -4.06 -4.27
N ASN A 43 -43.37 -5.26 -3.93
CA ASN A 43 -44.77 -5.54 -3.56
C ASN A 43 -44.93 -6.41 -2.32
N ASN A 44 -44.23 -6.15 -1.22
CA ASN A 44 -44.68 -6.65 0.11
C ASN A 44 -43.92 -5.85 1.20
N GLN A 45 -44.53 -4.77 1.65
CA GLN A 45 -44.30 -4.20 2.97
C GLN A 45 -45.56 -4.34 3.79
N GLU A 46 -45.54 -5.26 4.72
CA GLU A 46 -46.30 -5.16 5.98
C GLU A 46 -45.49 -5.81 7.10
N GLU A 47 -45.29 -5.03 8.13
CA GLU A 47 -44.80 -5.20 9.46
C GLU A 47 -44.48 -6.61 9.99
N GLU A 48 -43.22 -6.82 10.43
CA GLU A 48 -42.94 -7.56 11.66
C GLU A 48 -41.69 -7.05 12.36
N ASN A 49 -41.91 -6.43 13.52
CA ASN A 49 -40.87 -6.10 14.51
C ASN A 49 -40.36 -7.44 15.10
N GLY A 50 -39.22 -7.89 14.64
CA GLY A 50 -38.52 -9.06 15.16
C GLY A 50 -37.08 -8.72 15.42
N ASN A 51 -36.73 -8.62 16.69
CA ASN A 51 -35.37 -8.56 17.22
C ASN A 51 -34.53 -9.72 16.65
N GLN A 52 -33.85 -9.53 15.51
CA GLN A 52 -32.87 -10.48 15.01
C GLN A 52 -31.59 -10.26 15.78
N GLY A 53 -31.36 -11.14 16.75
CA GLY A 53 -30.07 -11.30 17.38
C GLY A 53 -29.02 -11.52 16.28
N GLN A 54 -27.95 -10.69 16.28
CA GLN A 54 -26.73 -11.00 15.57
C GLN A 54 -26.32 -12.41 15.97
N GLU A 55 -26.25 -13.32 15.01
CA GLU A 55 -25.54 -14.59 15.25
C GLU A 55 -24.15 -14.25 15.76
N PRO A 56 -23.63 -14.93 16.77
CA PRO A 56 -22.26 -14.73 17.23
C PRO A 56 -21.35 -14.98 16.02
N GLN A 57 -20.59 -13.99 15.58
CA GLN A 57 -19.45 -14.25 14.71
C GLN A 57 -18.64 -15.33 15.41
N GLU A 58 -18.50 -16.47 14.75
CA GLU A 58 -17.59 -17.51 15.22
C GLU A 58 -16.26 -16.84 15.48
N ASP A 59 -15.67 -17.07 16.64
CA ASP A 59 -14.35 -16.62 17.05
C ASP A 59 -13.32 -17.30 16.13
N GLU A 60 -13.19 -16.78 14.91
CA GLU A 60 -12.14 -17.17 13.98
C GLU A 60 -10.84 -16.64 14.57
N GLY A 61 -10.16 -17.49 15.35
CA GLY A 61 -8.90 -17.15 15.99
C GLY A 61 -7.91 -16.44 15.06
N PHE A 62 -7.03 -15.61 15.60
CA PHE A 62 -6.02 -14.93 14.81
C PHE A 62 -5.12 -15.96 14.11
N GLU A 63 -5.05 -15.87 12.80
CA GLU A 63 -4.16 -16.65 11.95
C GLU A 63 -2.74 -16.05 11.96
N THR A 64 -1.75 -16.86 11.70
CA THR A 64 -0.38 -16.40 11.49
C THR A 64 -0.25 -15.55 10.23
N ALA A 65 0.81 -14.76 10.11
CA ALA A 65 1.11 -14.02 8.89
C ALA A 65 1.28 -14.94 7.67
N ALA A 66 1.83 -16.16 7.88
CA ALA A 66 1.97 -17.14 6.81
C ALA A 66 0.63 -17.68 6.29
N GLU A 67 -0.36 -17.85 7.15
CA GLU A 67 -1.73 -18.21 6.75
C GLU A 67 -2.43 -17.03 6.07
N ALA A 68 -2.29 -15.82 6.61
CA ALA A 68 -2.91 -14.62 6.06
C ALA A 68 -2.46 -14.35 4.61
N VAL A 69 -1.16 -14.43 4.30
CA VAL A 69 -0.65 -14.19 2.94
C VAL A 69 -1.19 -15.19 1.92
N VAL A 70 -1.48 -16.42 2.32
CA VAL A 70 -2.11 -17.44 1.43
C VAL A 70 -3.55 -17.02 1.11
N HIS A 71 -4.27 -16.48 2.08
CA HIS A 71 -5.67 -16.08 1.91
C HIS A 71 -5.84 -14.76 1.17
N MET A 72 -4.85 -13.86 1.20
CA MET A 72 -4.88 -12.57 0.48
C MET A 72 -4.91 -12.73 -1.02
N GLY A 73 -4.14 -13.65 -1.58
CA GLY A 73 -4.06 -13.88 -3.02
C GLY A 73 -3.70 -12.63 -3.82
N ALA A 74 -4.55 -12.28 -4.80
CA ALA A 74 -4.41 -11.04 -5.56
C ALA A 74 -4.92 -9.86 -4.75
N GLY A 75 -4.13 -8.79 -4.65
CA GLY A 75 -4.46 -7.55 -3.99
C GLY A 75 -4.48 -6.33 -4.93
N TRP A 76 -5.08 -5.27 -4.47
CA TRP A 76 -5.18 -3.98 -5.13
C TRP A 76 -4.77 -2.85 -4.18
N ASN A 77 -4.11 -1.81 -4.70
CA ASN A 77 -3.85 -0.58 -3.95
C ASN A 77 -4.94 0.46 -4.21
N LEU A 78 -5.61 0.94 -3.17
CA LEU A 78 -6.54 2.06 -3.23
C LEU A 78 -5.76 3.39 -3.19
N GLY A 79 -4.80 3.55 -4.09
CA GLY A 79 -3.90 4.69 -4.15
C GLY A 79 -4.51 5.96 -4.75
N ASN A 80 -3.81 7.08 -4.58
CA ASN A 80 -4.20 8.42 -5.02
C ASN A 80 -5.52 8.92 -4.39
N THR A 81 -5.81 8.46 -3.19
CA THR A 81 -7.00 8.84 -2.40
C THR A 81 -6.58 9.33 -1.01
N LEU A 82 -6.61 8.47 0.00
CA LEU A 82 -6.21 8.83 1.37
C LEU A 82 -4.69 9.04 1.52
N ASP A 83 -3.91 8.68 0.53
CA ASP A 83 -2.48 8.99 0.42
C ASP A 83 -2.20 10.35 -0.23
N SER A 84 -3.21 11.02 -0.79
CA SER A 84 -3.05 12.33 -1.44
C SER A 84 -2.57 13.40 -0.47
N ASN A 85 -1.61 14.19 -0.92
CA ASN A 85 -0.98 15.25 -0.15
C ASN A 85 -0.39 16.32 -1.08
N SER A 86 0.10 17.43 -0.53
CA SER A 86 0.75 18.49 -1.32
C SER A 86 2.11 18.08 -1.88
N GLY A 87 2.84 17.21 -1.21
CA GLY A 87 4.10 16.62 -1.65
C GLY A 87 5.33 17.53 -1.60
N ASP A 88 5.13 18.83 -1.53
CA ASP A 88 6.18 19.84 -1.54
C ASP A 88 5.94 20.91 -0.46
N ALA A 89 6.88 21.04 0.49
CA ALA A 89 6.82 22.02 1.56
C ALA A 89 6.94 23.48 1.06
N GLU A 90 7.49 23.72 -0.14
CA GLU A 90 7.54 25.03 -0.78
C GLU A 90 6.20 25.41 -1.44
N GLY A 91 5.28 24.45 -1.62
CA GLY A 91 3.99 24.68 -2.23
C GLY A 91 2.92 23.76 -1.64
N MET A 92 2.47 24.07 -0.42
CA MET A 92 1.42 23.35 0.31
C MET A 92 0.04 23.70 -0.26
N TRP A 93 -0.20 23.33 -1.52
CA TRP A 93 -1.34 23.81 -2.29
C TRP A 93 -2.71 23.32 -1.77
N ILE A 94 -2.79 22.11 -1.20
CA ILE A 94 -4.05 21.64 -0.60
C ILE A 94 -4.35 22.45 0.65
N GLU A 95 -3.36 22.62 1.51
CA GLU A 95 -3.48 23.33 2.78
C GLU A 95 -3.76 24.83 2.58
N ALA A 96 -3.26 25.41 1.48
CA ALA A 96 -3.44 26.82 1.17
C ALA A 96 -4.80 27.13 0.51
N TRP A 97 -5.30 26.21 -0.35
CA TRP A 97 -6.43 26.51 -1.26
C TRP A 97 -7.68 25.69 -1.00
N SER A 98 -7.71 24.84 0.05
CA SER A 98 -8.88 24.06 0.41
C SER A 98 -9.40 24.41 1.82
N GLN A 99 -10.48 23.76 2.23
CA GLN A 99 -11.00 23.83 3.61
C GLN A 99 -10.33 22.79 4.52
N ARG A 100 -9.38 22.00 3.99
CA ARG A 100 -8.67 20.91 4.68
C ARG A 100 -9.62 19.84 5.24
N THR A 101 -10.75 19.63 4.57
CA THR A 101 -11.66 18.53 4.93
C THR A 101 -11.10 17.21 4.43
N PRO A 102 -11.50 16.05 5.00
CA PRO A 102 -11.10 14.74 4.47
C PRO A 102 -11.33 14.61 2.97
N LYS A 103 -12.46 15.12 2.47
CA LYS A 103 -12.77 15.10 1.03
C LYS A 103 -11.79 15.92 0.21
N ASP A 104 -11.35 17.08 0.68
CA ASP A 104 -10.40 17.93 -0.06
C ASP A 104 -9.10 17.18 -0.32
N TYR A 105 -8.61 16.40 0.66
CA TYR A 105 -7.43 15.56 0.49
C TYR A 105 -7.73 14.33 -0.36
N GLU A 106 -8.75 13.55 -0.02
CA GLU A 106 -9.08 12.31 -0.73
C GLU A 106 -9.27 12.50 -2.23
N THR A 107 -9.75 13.68 -2.66
CA THR A 107 -9.99 13.98 -4.08
C THR A 107 -8.91 14.83 -4.73
N ALA A 108 -7.88 15.23 -4.00
CA ALA A 108 -6.87 16.18 -4.46
C ALA A 108 -6.10 15.70 -5.69
N TRP A 109 -5.85 14.40 -5.81
CA TRP A 109 -5.15 13.80 -6.95
C TRP A 109 -6.08 13.27 -8.04
N GLY A 110 -7.35 13.77 -8.07
CA GLY A 110 -8.29 13.53 -9.15
C GLY A 110 -9.13 12.27 -9.02
N GLN A 111 -8.99 11.53 -7.93
CA GLN A 111 -9.89 10.42 -7.64
C GLN A 111 -11.18 10.92 -6.95
N PRO A 112 -12.32 10.28 -7.14
CA PRO A 112 -13.52 10.56 -6.36
C PRO A 112 -13.39 10.00 -4.94
N GLU A 113 -14.27 10.44 -4.05
CA GLU A 113 -14.42 9.79 -2.74
C GLU A 113 -14.66 8.29 -2.91
N THR A 114 -13.95 7.48 -2.15
CA THR A 114 -14.09 6.02 -2.17
C THR A 114 -15.48 5.60 -1.71
N THR A 115 -16.08 4.67 -2.41
CA THR A 115 -17.42 4.15 -2.12
C THR A 115 -17.42 2.65 -1.86
N ARG A 116 -18.44 2.15 -1.15
CA ARG A 116 -18.68 0.69 -1.02
C ARG A 116 -18.79 -0.01 -2.35
N ALA A 117 -19.45 0.63 -3.33
CA ALA A 117 -19.63 0.04 -4.66
C ALA A 117 -18.28 -0.21 -5.36
N LEU A 118 -17.29 0.66 -5.16
CA LEU A 118 -15.94 0.43 -5.67
C LEU A 118 -15.29 -0.79 -5.03
N ILE A 119 -15.33 -0.88 -3.71
CA ILE A 119 -14.75 -2.03 -2.99
C ILE A 119 -15.47 -3.33 -3.35
N HIS A 120 -16.80 -3.30 -3.47
CA HIS A 120 -17.58 -4.42 -3.94
C HIS A 120 -17.16 -4.90 -5.34
N MET A 121 -16.86 -3.99 -6.27
CA MET A 121 -16.34 -4.34 -7.60
C MET A 121 -15.03 -5.15 -7.50
N PHE A 122 -14.12 -4.78 -6.61
CA PHE A 122 -12.88 -5.54 -6.41
C PHE A 122 -13.17 -6.95 -5.89
N LYS A 123 -14.06 -7.07 -4.91
CA LYS A 123 -14.48 -8.37 -4.36
C LYS A 123 -15.11 -9.26 -5.42
N GLU A 124 -16.09 -8.77 -6.16
CA GLU A 124 -16.79 -9.51 -7.19
C GLU A 124 -15.86 -9.96 -8.32
N PHE A 125 -14.81 -9.19 -8.59
CA PHE A 125 -13.84 -9.56 -9.61
C PHE A 125 -12.86 -10.66 -9.16
N GLY A 126 -12.75 -10.90 -7.85
CA GLY A 126 -11.92 -11.96 -7.28
C GLY A 126 -10.66 -11.50 -6.54
N PHE A 127 -10.51 -10.21 -6.26
CA PHE A 127 -9.46 -9.74 -5.37
C PHE A 127 -9.72 -10.21 -3.93
N GLY A 128 -8.68 -10.62 -3.21
CA GLY A 128 -8.76 -11.09 -1.83
C GLY A 128 -8.36 -10.04 -0.81
N ALA A 129 -7.66 -8.98 -1.25
CA ALA A 129 -7.12 -7.96 -0.35
C ALA A 129 -7.09 -6.57 -0.98
N ILE A 130 -7.24 -5.53 -0.17
CA ILE A 130 -7.05 -4.12 -0.54
C ILE A 130 -6.02 -3.50 0.40
N ARG A 131 -4.98 -2.89 -0.16
CA ARG A 131 -4.08 -2.02 0.59
C ARG A 131 -4.64 -0.59 0.50
N VAL A 132 -4.81 0.04 1.66
CA VAL A 132 -5.34 1.40 1.85
C VAL A 132 -4.17 2.29 2.28
N PRO A 133 -3.47 2.93 1.34
CA PRO A 133 -2.40 3.86 1.66
C PRO A 133 -2.98 5.14 2.26
N VAL A 134 -2.36 5.63 3.35
CA VAL A 134 -2.81 6.84 4.06
C VAL A 134 -1.61 7.71 4.40
N THR A 135 -1.69 8.99 4.03
CA THR A 135 -0.75 10.03 4.45
C THR A 135 -1.30 10.75 5.67
N TRP A 136 -0.49 10.89 6.71
CA TRP A 136 -0.93 11.35 8.01
C TRP A 136 -0.47 12.75 8.38
N TYR A 137 0.68 13.23 7.86
CA TYR A 137 1.27 14.51 8.28
C TYR A 137 0.32 15.70 8.15
N PRO A 138 -0.55 15.81 7.12
CA PRO A 138 -1.45 16.95 7.01
C PRO A 138 -2.57 16.94 8.05
N HIS A 139 -2.81 15.79 8.65
CA HIS A 139 -3.92 15.52 9.55
C HIS A 139 -3.47 15.30 11.00
N MET A 140 -2.19 15.54 11.30
CA MET A 140 -1.62 15.32 12.62
C MET A 140 -1.05 16.62 13.18
N GLY A 141 -1.56 17.04 14.34
CA GLY A 141 -1.13 18.30 14.95
C GLY A 141 -1.56 19.54 14.16
N THR A 142 -0.71 20.55 14.12
CA THR A 142 -0.99 21.81 13.43
C THR A 142 0.13 22.21 12.50
N ILE A 143 -0.20 22.34 11.21
CA ILE A 143 0.67 22.88 10.17
C ILE A 143 0.39 24.38 10.02
N THR A 144 1.41 25.22 10.20
CA THR A 144 1.33 26.66 9.95
C THR A 144 2.02 26.99 8.62
N LEU A 145 1.28 27.60 7.70
CA LEU A 145 1.85 28.10 6.44
C LEU A 145 2.32 29.55 6.59
N TYR A 146 3.40 29.89 5.91
CA TYR A 146 3.97 31.21 5.82
C TYR A 146 3.82 31.78 4.40
N ASP A 147 4.52 32.87 4.10
CA ASP A 147 4.48 33.53 2.80
C ASP A 147 4.69 32.54 1.65
N ASN A 148 3.85 32.64 0.62
CA ASN A 148 3.83 31.78 -0.56
C ASN A 148 3.55 30.29 -0.27
N ASP A 149 2.66 30.02 0.71
CA ASP A 149 2.17 28.66 1.00
C ASP A 149 3.27 27.68 1.47
N LYS A 150 4.37 28.20 2.02
CA LYS A 150 5.48 27.41 2.51
C LYS A 150 5.25 26.86 3.90
N TRP A 151 5.70 25.66 4.11
CA TRP A 151 5.70 25.00 5.41
C TRP A 151 7.13 24.67 5.89
N ASP A 152 7.45 25.13 7.10
CA ASP A 152 8.64 24.72 7.82
C ASP A 152 8.25 23.64 8.85
N GLN A 153 8.71 22.41 8.65
CA GLN A 153 8.44 21.28 9.54
C GLN A 153 8.85 21.53 10.99
N SER A 154 9.85 22.40 11.24
CA SER A 154 10.25 22.77 12.61
C SER A 154 9.16 23.49 13.39
N THR A 155 8.18 24.08 12.72
CA THR A 155 7.02 24.74 13.30
C THR A 155 5.81 23.84 13.53
N TRP A 156 5.90 22.58 13.10
CA TRP A 156 4.84 21.58 13.23
C TRP A 156 4.67 21.16 14.69
N THR A 157 3.51 21.45 15.27
CA THR A 157 3.23 21.21 16.68
C THR A 157 2.10 20.22 16.88
N GLY A 158 2.17 19.48 17.99
CA GLY A 158 1.16 18.49 18.36
C GLY A 158 1.33 17.15 17.62
N THR A 159 0.60 16.15 18.09
CA THR A 159 0.63 14.77 17.56
C THR A 159 -0.76 14.17 17.42
N ALA A 160 -1.81 14.91 17.83
CA ALA A 160 -3.17 14.41 17.73
C ALA A 160 -3.62 14.36 16.27
N VAL A 161 -4.12 13.20 15.85
CA VAL A 161 -4.73 13.03 14.52
C VAL A 161 -6.10 13.70 14.52
N ASP A 162 -6.43 14.39 13.44
CA ASP A 162 -7.75 14.97 13.23
C ASP A 162 -8.83 13.87 13.31
N PRO A 163 -9.80 13.99 14.22
CA PRO A 163 -10.87 13.01 14.37
C PRO A 163 -11.71 12.81 13.10
N ALA A 164 -11.89 13.85 12.27
CA ALA A 164 -12.63 13.72 11.02
C ALA A 164 -11.87 12.89 10.00
N TRP A 165 -10.54 13.08 9.92
CA TRP A 165 -9.68 12.23 9.09
C TRP A 165 -9.67 10.78 9.56
N MET A 166 -9.44 10.55 10.85
CA MET A 166 -9.46 9.19 11.41
C MET A 166 -10.81 8.48 11.16
N ALA A 167 -11.93 9.22 11.28
CA ALA A 167 -13.26 8.70 10.99
C ALA A 167 -13.40 8.33 9.50
N ARG A 168 -12.85 9.12 8.56
CA ARG A 168 -12.88 8.79 7.14
C ARG A 168 -12.01 7.59 6.80
N VAL A 169 -10.81 7.52 7.35
CA VAL A 169 -9.93 6.33 7.20
C VAL A 169 -10.65 5.08 7.71
N LYS A 170 -11.27 5.17 8.89
CA LYS A 170 -12.04 4.07 9.46
C LYS A 170 -13.19 3.64 8.55
N GLU A 171 -13.93 4.59 7.99
CA GLU A 171 -15.05 4.30 7.09
C GLU A 171 -14.59 3.52 5.84
N VAL A 172 -13.45 3.89 5.25
CA VAL A 172 -12.89 3.18 4.08
C VAL A 172 -12.38 1.79 4.47
N VAL A 173 -11.75 1.65 5.64
CA VAL A 173 -11.34 0.34 6.18
C VAL A 173 -12.59 -0.54 6.41
N ASP A 174 -13.67 0.02 6.97
CA ASP A 174 -14.93 -0.69 7.18
C ASP A 174 -15.51 -1.20 5.86
N TYR A 175 -15.44 -0.44 4.76
CA TYR A 175 -15.89 -0.91 3.44
C TYR A 175 -15.14 -2.17 3.00
N VAL A 176 -13.83 -2.24 3.23
CA VAL A 176 -12.99 -3.39 2.87
C VAL A 176 -13.32 -4.61 3.75
N ILE A 177 -13.40 -4.40 5.06
CA ILE A 177 -13.66 -5.47 6.03
C ILE A 177 -15.07 -6.06 5.87
N ASP A 178 -16.08 -5.21 5.65
CA ASP A 178 -17.47 -5.62 5.45
C ASP A 178 -17.67 -6.50 4.19
N GLU A 179 -16.85 -6.29 3.15
CA GLU A 179 -16.80 -7.17 1.97
C GLU A 179 -16.04 -8.48 2.22
N GLY A 180 -15.52 -8.69 3.43
CA GLY A 180 -14.75 -9.88 3.80
C GLY A 180 -13.37 -9.95 3.17
N LEU A 181 -12.83 -8.82 2.71
CA LEU A 181 -11.49 -8.70 2.16
C LEU A 181 -10.45 -8.49 3.28
N TYR A 182 -9.21 -8.84 3.01
CA TYR A 182 -8.09 -8.37 3.83
C TYR A 182 -7.83 -6.89 3.55
N CYS A 183 -7.53 -6.15 4.60
CA CYS A 183 -7.20 -4.73 4.54
C CYS A 183 -5.78 -4.50 5.09
N ILE A 184 -4.93 -3.82 4.34
CA ILE A 184 -3.63 -3.35 4.82
C ILE A 184 -3.71 -1.83 4.97
N LEU A 185 -3.56 -1.33 6.19
CA LEU A 185 -3.53 0.10 6.51
C LEU A 185 -2.11 0.53 6.86
N ASN A 186 -1.63 1.63 6.27
CA ASN A 186 -0.24 2.07 6.43
C ASN A 186 -0.05 3.55 6.78
N VAL A 187 1.23 3.92 6.91
CA VAL A 187 1.75 5.28 6.92
C VAL A 187 2.50 5.48 5.59
N HIS A 188 1.95 6.33 4.67
CA HIS A 188 2.36 6.31 3.27
C HIS A 188 3.35 7.43 2.90
N HIS A 189 2.89 8.58 2.38
CA HIS A 189 3.77 9.69 1.97
C HIS A 189 4.27 10.56 3.14
N ASP A 190 4.19 10.06 4.35
CA ASP A 190 5.00 10.50 5.49
C ASP A 190 6.48 10.11 5.29
N THR A 191 6.73 9.26 4.29
CA THR A 191 8.01 8.76 3.79
C THR A 191 8.20 9.13 2.31
N GLY A 192 9.36 8.81 1.74
CA GLY A 192 9.67 9.04 0.32
C GLY A 192 10.68 10.16 0.13
N ASP A 193 10.74 10.72 -1.09
CA ASP A 193 11.66 11.79 -1.50
C ASP A 193 11.01 13.20 -1.52
N GLY A 194 9.72 13.31 -1.21
CA GLY A 194 9.03 14.59 -1.10
C GLY A 194 9.55 15.43 0.07
N SER A 195 9.62 16.75 -0.09
CA SER A 195 10.10 17.65 0.99
C SER A 195 9.15 17.73 2.20
N THR A 196 7.94 17.18 2.08
CA THR A 196 6.98 17.01 3.20
C THR A 196 7.19 15.70 3.97
N ALA A 197 7.97 14.75 3.44
CA ALA A 197 8.31 13.54 4.17
C ALA A 197 9.06 13.89 5.46
N TRP A 198 8.64 13.29 6.56
CA TRP A 198 9.21 13.56 7.89
C TRP A 198 9.83 12.32 8.53
N LEU A 199 9.61 11.15 7.95
CA LEU A 199 10.23 9.90 8.35
C LEU A 199 11.40 9.61 7.40
N HIS A 200 12.61 9.65 7.92
CA HIS A 200 13.82 9.40 7.15
C HIS A 200 14.59 8.20 7.71
N ALA A 201 15.04 7.34 6.81
CA ALA A 201 15.85 6.18 7.12
C ALA A 201 17.27 6.61 7.52
N SER A 202 17.46 6.96 8.79
CA SER A 202 18.74 7.21 9.42
C SER A 202 18.61 7.13 10.94
N GLU A 203 19.70 6.91 11.66
CA GLU A 203 19.70 6.95 13.12
C GLU A 203 19.29 8.33 13.65
N GLU A 204 19.76 9.41 13.01
CA GLU A 204 19.37 10.78 13.37
C GLU A 204 17.90 11.04 13.08
N GLY A 205 17.41 10.65 11.89
CA GLY A 205 15.99 10.77 11.52
C GLY A 205 15.08 10.02 12.48
N PHE A 206 15.46 8.81 12.87
CA PHE A 206 14.72 8.05 13.87
C PHE A 206 14.65 8.79 15.22
N LEU A 207 15.79 9.26 15.73
CA LEU A 207 15.82 9.98 17.01
C LEU A 207 14.98 11.26 16.99
N ALA A 208 14.92 11.96 15.85
CA ALA A 208 14.12 13.16 15.69
C ALA A 208 12.60 12.87 15.58
N ALA A 209 12.21 11.76 14.97
CA ALA A 209 10.81 11.48 14.64
C ALA A 209 10.12 10.46 15.57
N LYS A 210 10.86 9.66 16.33
CA LYS A 210 10.36 8.49 17.08
C LYS A 210 9.15 8.78 17.96
N ASP A 211 9.16 9.88 18.71
CA ASP A 211 8.08 10.20 19.65
C ASP A 211 6.76 10.53 18.91
N ARG A 212 6.86 11.22 17.77
CA ARG A 212 5.71 11.55 16.92
C ARG A 212 5.22 10.30 16.18
N TYR A 213 6.11 9.46 15.70
CA TYR A 213 5.80 8.21 15.02
C TYR A 213 5.10 7.23 15.98
N GLN A 214 5.61 7.12 17.21
CA GLN A 214 4.95 6.32 18.25
C GLN A 214 3.54 6.85 18.55
N ALA A 215 3.39 8.17 18.78
CA ALA A 215 2.10 8.79 19.07
C ALA A 215 1.09 8.61 17.91
N LEU A 216 1.54 8.57 16.65
CA LEU A 216 0.70 8.26 15.50
C LEU A 216 0.19 6.82 15.58
N TRP A 217 1.10 5.86 15.76
CA TRP A 217 0.73 4.44 15.81
C TRP A 217 -0.10 4.07 17.05
N GLU A 218 0.09 4.73 18.19
CA GLU A 218 -0.77 4.58 19.35
C GLU A 218 -2.22 4.94 19.02
N GLN A 219 -2.46 6.04 18.30
CA GLN A 219 -3.81 6.48 17.90
C GLN A 219 -4.43 5.56 16.85
N ILE A 220 -3.66 5.13 15.84
CA ILE A 220 -4.12 4.16 14.85
C ILE A 220 -4.46 2.84 15.54
N ALA A 221 -3.55 2.31 16.32
CA ALA A 221 -3.70 1.02 17.00
C ALA A 221 -4.89 1.03 17.99
N ASP A 222 -5.11 2.10 18.74
CA ASP A 222 -6.27 2.22 19.64
C ASP A 222 -7.59 2.28 18.87
N THR A 223 -7.63 3.01 17.74
CA THR A 223 -8.84 3.14 16.90
C THR A 223 -9.30 1.78 16.36
N PHE A 224 -8.35 0.91 16.01
CA PHE A 224 -8.64 -0.36 15.34
C PHE A 224 -8.39 -1.59 16.21
N LYS A 225 -8.20 -1.45 17.52
CA LYS A 225 -7.81 -2.54 18.41
C LYS A 225 -8.77 -3.74 18.44
N ASP A 226 -10.04 -3.49 18.17
CA ASP A 226 -11.09 -4.53 18.22
C ASP A 226 -11.36 -5.18 16.84
N TYR A 227 -10.67 -4.73 15.78
CA TYR A 227 -10.80 -5.34 14.44
C TYR A 227 -10.16 -6.72 14.40
N GLY A 228 -10.82 -7.64 13.67
CA GLY A 228 -10.38 -9.02 13.53
C GLY A 228 -9.13 -9.20 12.65
N LYS A 229 -8.83 -10.46 12.35
CA LYS A 229 -7.63 -10.93 11.65
C LYS A 229 -7.41 -10.35 10.24
N ARG A 230 -8.49 -9.88 9.58
CA ARG A 230 -8.41 -9.34 8.21
C ARG A 230 -7.86 -7.92 8.11
N LEU A 231 -7.70 -7.20 9.22
CA LEU A 231 -7.01 -5.91 9.23
C LEU A 231 -5.55 -6.12 9.63
N LEU A 232 -4.62 -5.75 8.75
CA LEU A 232 -3.20 -5.73 9.00
C LEU A 232 -2.70 -4.28 9.04
N PHE A 233 -1.67 -4.03 9.84
CA PHE A 233 -0.97 -2.75 9.87
C PHE A 233 0.37 -2.85 9.18
N GLU A 234 0.70 -1.86 8.34
CA GLU A 234 1.99 -1.74 7.67
C GLU A 234 2.73 -0.51 8.20
N SER A 235 3.93 -0.71 8.70
CA SER A 235 4.70 0.25 9.50
C SER A 235 4.92 1.61 8.83
N TYR A 236 5.40 1.60 7.61
CA TYR A 236 5.73 2.75 6.76
C TYR A 236 5.81 2.29 5.30
N ASN A 237 5.72 3.22 4.36
CA ASN A 237 5.80 2.92 2.93
C ASN A 237 7.27 2.82 2.45
N GLU A 238 7.73 3.77 1.67
CA GLU A 238 9.05 3.79 1.02
C GLU A 238 9.97 4.79 1.73
N MET A 239 10.48 4.42 2.89
CA MET A 239 11.31 5.30 3.69
C MET A 239 12.75 5.33 3.16
N LEU A 240 13.19 6.50 2.73
CA LEU A 240 14.51 6.75 2.16
C LEU A 240 15.45 7.43 3.15
N ASP A 241 16.75 7.34 2.87
CA ASP A 241 17.77 8.11 3.58
C ASP A 241 17.64 9.62 3.27
N PRO A 242 18.31 10.51 4.02
CA PRO A 242 18.24 11.95 3.78
C PRO A 242 18.80 12.41 2.41
N LEU A 243 19.43 11.53 1.65
CA LEU A 243 19.88 11.77 0.28
C LEU A 243 18.82 11.44 -0.77
N GLY A 244 17.67 10.89 -0.36
CA GLY A 244 16.62 10.42 -1.27
C GLY A 244 17.09 9.26 -2.16
N SER A 245 17.85 8.32 -1.60
CA SER A 245 18.46 7.23 -2.36
C SER A 245 17.46 6.12 -2.63
N TRP A 246 17.17 5.87 -3.90
CA TRP A 246 16.39 4.71 -4.34
C TRP A 246 17.27 3.48 -4.57
N CYS A 247 16.68 2.29 -4.58
CA CYS A 247 17.29 0.98 -4.82
C CYS A 247 18.15 0.44 -3.65
N PHE A 248 18.97 1.25 -3.03
CA PHE A 248 19.73 0.94 -1.81
C PHE A 248 20.22 2.24 -1.16
N ALA A 249 20.49 2.20 0.13
CA ALA A 249 20.90 3.36 0.88
C ALA A 249 22.25 3.93 0.38
N SER A 250 22.42 5.25 0.45
CA SER A 250 23.61 5.98 0.00
C SER A 250 23.88 5.97 -1.52
N PHE A 251 22.92 5.52 -2.34
CA PHE A 251 23.06 5.46 -3.80
C PHE A 251 23.28 6.86 -4.43
N ASN A 252 22.67 7.90 -3.86
CA ASN A 252 22.80 9.29 -4.31
C ASN A 252 23.94 10.06 -3.64
N ALA A 253 24.81 9.39 -2.87
CA ALA A 253 25.96 10.06 -2.28
C ALA A 253 26.89 10.64 -3.37
N PRO A 254 27.30 11.90 -3.25
CA PRO A 254 28.18 12.53 -4.24
C PRO A 254 29.48 11.74 -4.45
N GLY A 255 29.62 11.16 -5.63
CA GLY A 255 30.85 10.53 -6.10
C GLY A 255 31.09 9.08 -5.74
N SER A 256 30.42 8.48 -4.76
CA SER A 256 30.55 7.06 -4.41
C SER A 256 29.58 6.64 -3.29
N TYR A 257 29.37 5.34 -3.14
CA TYR A 257 28.70 4.73 -2.00
C TYR A 257 29.41 5.06 -0.68
N ASP A 258 28.66 5.54 0.31
CA ASP A 258 29.14 5.83 1.66
C ASP A 258 28.56 4.79 2.65
N ALA A 259 29.43 3.90 3.13
CA ALA A 259 29.03 2.83 4.03
C ALA A 259 28.50 3.33 5.39
N ALA A 260 28.94 4.50 5.86
CA ALA A 260 28.44 5.05 7.13
C ALA A 260 26.99 5.54 6.97
N VAL A 261 26.69 6.24 5.87
CA VAL A 261 25.33 6.66 5.52
C VAL A 261 24.41 5.44 5.36
N ALA A 262 24.85 4.42 4.63
CA ALA A 262 24.09 3.20 4.40
C ALA A 262 23.83 2.46 5.73
N THR A 263 24.84 2.31 6.59
CA THR A 263 24.68 1.68 7.91
C THR A 263 23.68 2.45 8.77
N SER A 264 23.79 3.77 8.82
CA SER A 264 22.83 4.61 9.56
C SER A 264 21.41 4.47 9.03
N ALA A 265 21.25 4.36 7.71
CA ALA A 265 19.93 4.19 7.07
C ALA A 265 19.30 2.84 7.44
N TYR A 266 20.03 1.74 7.34
CA TYR A 266 19.52 0.41 7.70
C TYR A 266 19.23 0.29 9.21
N ASN A 267 20.06 0.87 10.07
CA ASN A 267 19.81 0.96 11.50
C ASN A 267 18.55 1.78 11.81
N GLY A 268 18.32 2.87 11.09
CA GLY A 268 17.11 3.68 11.18
C GLY A 268 15.85 2.86 10.85
N ILE A 269 15.84 2.17 9.70
CA ILE A 269 14.74 1.28 9.28
C ILE A 269 14.43 0.24 10.36
N ASN A 270 15.44 -0.47 10.85
CA ASN A 270 15.28 -1.49 11.88
C ASN A 270 14.73 -0.90 13.19
N SER A 271 15.13 0.34 13.53
CA SER A 271 14.64 1.05 14.72
C SER A 271 13.17 1.45 14.61
N TYR A 272 12.75 1.97 13.45
CA TYR A 272 11.34 2.27 13.19
C TYR A 272 10.47 1.01 13.19
N ALA A 273 10.93 -0.07 12.55
CA ALA A 273 10.23 -1.35 12.54
C ALA A 273 10.01 -1.88 13.97
N LYS A 274 11.04 -1.79 14.82
CA LYS A 274 10.97 -2.20 16.21
C LYS A 274 9.99 -1.36 17.01
N LEU A 275 10.09 -0.03 16.93
CA LEU A 275 9.19 0.88 17.65
C LEU A 275 7.73 0.67 17.23
N PHE A 276 7.47 0.46 15.93
CA PHE A 276 6.15 0.14 15.41
C PHE A 276 5.58 -1.14 16.04
N ALA A 277 6.33 -2.24 15.96
CA ALA A 277 5.89 -3.51 16.51
C ALA A 277 5.60 -3.40 18.02
N GLU A 278 6.52 -2.83 18.79
CA GLU A 278 6.35 -2.62 20.24
C GLU A 278 5.11 -1.77 20.55
N THR A 279 4.88 -0.68 19.81
CA THR A 279 3.74 0.22 19.99
C THR A 279 2.41 -0.49 19.70
N VAL A 280 2.33 -1.20 18.57
CA VAL A 280 1.12 -1.95 18.21
C VAL A 280 0.82 -3.04 19.24
N ARG A 281 1.81 -3.84 19.66
CA ARG A 281 1.63 -4.89 20.65
C ARG A 281 1.20 -4.35 22.02
N ALA A 282 1.75 -3.21 22.44
CA ALA A 282 1.44 -2.57 23.70
C ALA A 282 0.02 -1.97 23.77
N SER A 283 -0.61 -1.68 22.63
CA SER A 283 -1.96 -1.08 22.57
C SER A 283 -3.08 -2.03 23.00
N GLY A 284 -2.80 -3.32 23.13
CA GLY A 284 -3.74 -4.33 23.64
C GLY A 284 -4.84 -4.72 22.66
N GLY A 285 -5.93 -5.34 23.17
CA GLY A 285 -6.98 -5.88 22.34
C GLY A 285 -6.45 -6.90 21.33
N ASN A 286 -7.03 -6.92 20.16
CA ASN A 286 -6.61 -7.81 19.07
C ASN A 286 -5.22 -7.48 18.49
N ASN A 287 -4.65 -6.31 18.83
CA ASN A 287 -3.34 -5.91 18.35
C ASN A 287 -2.19 -6.76 18.91
N ALA A 288 -2.43 -7.46 20.02
CA ALA A 288 -1.45 -8.43 20.56
C ALA A 288 -1.12 -9.57 19.57
N LEU A 289 -2.09 -9.96 18.74
CA LEU A 289 -1.98 -11.04 17.74
C LEU A 289 -2.22 -10.58 16.30
N ARG A 290 -2.42 -9.26 16.09
CA ARG A 290 -2.61 -8.70 14.74
C ARG A 290 -1.40 -8.97 13.87
N ASN A 291 -1.63 -9.46 12.66
CA ASN A 291 -0.56 -9.52 11.67
C ASN A 291 -0.09 -8.11 11.30
N ILE A 292 1.20 -7.88 11.43
CA ILE A 292 1.86 -6.61 11.08
C ILE A 292 2.80 -6.82 9.90
N ILE A 293 3.07 -5.73 9.19
CA ILE A 293 3.91 -5.71 7.99
C ILE A 293 4.99 -4.66 8.20
N VAL A 294 6.23 -5.03 7.93
CA VAL A 294 7.38 -4.12 7.96
C VAL A 294 8.06 -4.08 6.60
N ASN A 295 8.40 -2.90 6.14
CA ASN A 295 9.01 -2.72 4.82
C ASN A 295 10.53 -2.70 4.93
N THR A 296 11.20 -3.22 3.91
CA THR A 296 12.63 -3.04 3.73
C THR A 296 12.96 -1.57 3.47
N TYR A 297 14.23 -1.18 3.51
CA TYR A 297 14.67 0.16 3.12
C TYR A 297 14.08 0.54 1.75
N GLY A 298 13.36 1.67 1.67
CA GLY A 298 12.68 2.15 0.46
C GLY A 298 11.70 1.13 -0.14
N ALA A 299 11.23 0.16 0.63
CA ALA A 299 10.54 -1.03 0.16
C ALA A 299 11.27 -1.77 -0.98
N CYS A 300 12.59 -1.61 -1.08
CA CYS A 300 13.40 -2.17 -2.16
C CYS A 300 13.41 -3.70 -2.12
N SER A 301 13.25 -4.31 -3.30
CA SER A 301 13.13 -5.75 -3.50
C SER A 301 14.45 -6.47 -3.81
N GLY A 302 15.55 -5.73 -3.93
CA GLY A 302 16.86 -6.31 -4.26
C GLY A 302 16.93 -6.84 -5.68
N ASP A 303 16.08 -6.36 -6.58
CA ASP A 303 16.06 -6.75 -7.98
C ASP A 303 17.25 -6.19 -8.77
N GLY A 304 17.63 -6.91 -9.83
CA GLY A 304 18.75 -6.50 -10.66
C GLY A 304 20.10 -7.07 -10.23
N THR A 305 21.13 -6.79 -11.04
CA THR A 305 22.49 -7.35 -10.88
C THR A 305 23.60 -6.35 -11.13
N TRP A 306 23.28 -5.09 -11.36
CA TRP A 306 24.24 -4.05 -11.74
C TRP A 306 25.10 -3.52 -10.57
N SER A 307 24.70 -3.78 -9.33
CA SER A 307 25.45 -3.45 -8.11
C SER A 307 25.33 -4.55 -7.06
N SER A 308 26.39 -4.79 -6.29
CA SER A 308 26.36 -5.68 -5.13
C SER A 308 25.48 -5.12 -3.99
N HIS A 309 25.31 -3.79 -3.93
CA HIS A 309 24.54 -3.10 -2.88
C HIS A 309 23.02 -3.28 -3.03
N LEU A 310 22.52 -3.72 -4.20
CA LEU A 310 21.08 -3.95 -4.41
C LEU A 310 20.44 -4.92 -3.41
N LYS A 311 21.21 -5.81 -2.83
CA LYS A 311 20.71 -6.79 -1.84
C LYS A 311 20.74 -6.29 -0.40
N GLU A 312 21.43 -5.18 -0.13
CA GLU A 312 21.55 -4.64 1.24
C GLU A 312 20.20 -4.36 1.90
N PRO A 313 19.19 -3.77 1.21
CA PRO A 313 17.85 -3.62 1.80
C PRO A 313 17.26 -4.92 2.35
N LEU A 314 17.61 -6.05 1.75
CA LEU A 314 17.16 -7.36 2.20
C LEU A 314 18.09 -7.96 3.27
N THR A 315 19.41 -7.84 3.11
CA THR A 315 20.40 -8.52 3.98
C THR A 315 20.63 -7.79 5.29
N GLU A 316 20.52 -6.46 5.32
CA GLU A 316 20.67 -5.63 6.51
C GLU A 316 19.38 -5.47 7.31
N PHE A 317 18.25 -5.96 6.78
CA PHE A 317 16.97 -5.93 7.48
C PHE A 317 16.95 -6.94 8.63
N VAL A 318 16.49 -6.49 9.80
CA VAL A 318 16.34 -7.27 11.03
C VAL A 318 14.87 -7.27 11.45
N LEU A 319 14.33 -8.44 11.78
CA LEU A 319 12.96 -8.53 12.29
C LEU A 319 12.82 -7.83 13.64
N PRO A 320 11.74 -7.06 13.85
CA PRO A 320 11.48 -6.40 15.12
C PRO A 320 10.99 -7.33 16.22
N GLU A 321 10.44 -8.49 15.87
CA GLU A 321 9.91 -9.51 16.79
C GLU A 321 10.08 -10.91 16.19
N GLU A 322 9.82 -11.94 16.99
CA GLU A 322 9.86 -13.33 16.54
C GLU A 322 8.83 -13.60 15.42
N PRO A 323 9.14 -14.51 14.47
CA PRO A 323 8.19 -14.91 13.44
C PRO A 323 6.85 -15.43 14.02
N GLY A 324 5.78 -15.21 13.28
CA GLY A 324 4.42 -15.63 13.64
C GLY A 324 3.38 -14.66 13.08
N HIS A 325 3.32 -13.47 13.66
CA HIS A 325 2.36 -12.44 13.27
C HIS A 325 3.02 -11.25 12.55
N ILE A 326 4.08 -11.51 11.79
CA ILE A 326 4.82 -10.50 11.04
C ILE A 326 5.13 -10.98 9.62
N ALA A 327 4.99 -10.08 8.65
CA ALA A 327 5.41 -10.24 7.27
C ALA A 327 6.38 -9.13 6.87
N VAL A 328 7.22 -9.36 5.86
CA VAL A 328 8.08 -8.34 5.26
C VAL A 328 7.54 -7.95 3.90
N GLN A 329 7.50 -6.66 3.62
CA GLN A 329 7.00 -6.13 2.36
C GLN A 329 8.10 -5.47 1.53
N VAL A 330 7.97 -5.64 0.21
CA VAL A 330 8.79 -4.99 -0.82
C VAL A 330 7.91 -4.48 -1.95
N HIS A 331 8.46 -3.57 -2.78
CA HIS A 331 7.83 -3.06 -4.00
C HIS A 331 8.68 -3.41 -5.22
N SER A 332 8.04 -3.57 -6.40
CA SER A 332 8.75 -3.99 -7.61
C SER A 332 8.04 -3.53 -8.87
N TYR A 333 8.58 -2.56 -9.59
CA TYR A 333 8.02 -2.00 -10.81
C TYR A 333 8.83 -2.35 -12.05
N TRP A 334 8.17 -2.71 -13.15
CA TRP A 334 8.79 -3.18 -14.38
C TRP A 334 8.29 -2.44 -15.62
N ASN A 335 9.05 -2.51 -16.68
CA ASN A 335 8.58 -2.00 -17.98
C ASN A 335 7.81 -3.10 -18.70
N ASP A 336 6.47 -3.01 -18.70
CA ASP A 336 5.57 -4.00 -19.30
C ASP A 336 5.82 -4.23 -20.80
N GLU A 337 6.22 -3.20 -21.55
CA GLU A 337 6.54 -3.34 -22.98
C GLU A 337 7.89 -4.04 -23.23
N ALA A 338 8.82 -3.94 -22.28
CA ALA A 338 10.15 -4.53 -22.38
C ALA A 338 10.34 -5.76 -21.46
N PHE A 339 9.28 -6.24 -20.78
CA PHE A 339 9.42 -7.27 -19.76
C PHE A 339 10.05 -8.58 -20.25
N SER A 340 9.87 -8.94 -21.54
CA SER A 340 10.46 -10.13 -22.12
C SER A 340 11.98 -10.18 -21.99
N SER A 341 12.65 -9.02 -22.03
CA SER A 341 14.09 -8.90 -21.80
C SER A 341 14.45 -8.87 -20.31
N GLN A 342 13.48 -8.64 -19.43
CA GLN A 342 13.64 -8.53 -17.97
C GLN A 342 13.24 -9.81 -17.22
N LYS A 343 12.72 -10.83 -17.90
CA LYS A 343 12.29 -12.09 -17.27
C LYS A 343 13.33 -12.70 -16.33
N SER A 344 14.59 -12.73 -16.77
CA SER A 344 15.67 -13.27 -15.95
C SER A 344 15.89 -12.48 -14.65
N ASP A 345 15.65 -11.16 -14.65
CA ASP A 345 15.80 -10.34 -13.46
C ASP A 345 14.57 -10.48 -12.57
N ILE A 346 13.37 -10.63 -13.16
CA ILE A 346 12.15 -11.00 -12.42
C ILE A 346 12.33 -12.35 -11.72
N ASP A 347 12.86 -13.36 -12.41
CA ASP A 347 13.12 -14.66 -11.78
C ASP A 347 14.12 -14.56 -10.62
N LYS A 348 15.16 -13.73 -10.76
CA LYS A 348 16.13 -13.47 -9.67
C LYS A 348 15.51 -12.71 -8.49
N LEU A 349 14.55 -11.81 -8.74
CA LEU A 349 13.80 -11.15 -7.68
C LEU A 349 13.22 -12.20 -6.73
N PHE A 350 12.44 -13.16 -7.24
CA PHE A 350 11.79 -14.18 -6.40
C PHE A 350 12.81 -15.07 -5.68
N VAL A 351 13.95 -15.40 -6.33
CA VAL A 351 15.05 -16.11 -5.69
C VAL A 351 15.67 -15.31 -4.55
N ASN A 352 15.86 -14.00 -4.74
CA ASN A 352 16.40 -13.12 -3.70
C ASN A 352 15.43 -12.98 -2.50
N LEU A 353 14.14 -12.81 -2.76
CA LEU A 353 13.11 -12.73 -1.72
C LEU A 353 13.07 -14.04 -0.90
N ASP A 354 13.04 -15.18 -1.57
CA ASP A 354 13.08 -16.50 -0.91
C ASP A 354 14.35 -16.67 -0.06
N THR A 355 15.52 -16.32 -0.62
CA THR A 355 16.81 -16.54 0.04
C THR A 355 17.02 -15.61 1.22
N HIS A 356 16.78 -14.30 1.02
CA HIS A 356 17.19 -13.27 1.98
C HIS A 356 16.08 -12.85 2.95
N LEU A 357 14.82 -13.13 2.65
CA LEU A 357 13.69 -12.85 3.55
C LEU A 357 13.07 -14.16 4.06
N VAL A 358 12.47 -14.97 3.19
CA VAL A 358 11.72 -16.16 3.64
C VAL A 358 12.63 -17.13 4.38
N LYS A 359 13.72 -17.59 3.77
CA LYS A 359 14.61 -18.60 4.39
C LYS A 359 15.47 -18.04 5.51
N ARG A 360 15.96 -16.80 5.38
CA ARG A 360 16.83 -16.20 6.38
C ARG A 360 16.06 -15.76 7.63
N LEU A 361 14.86 -15.19 7.45
CA LEU A 361 14.08 -14.59 8.54
C LEU A 361 12.94 -15.50 9.03
N GLY A 362 12.53 -16.49 8.26
CA GLY A 362 11.43 -17.38 8.60
C GLY A 362 10.05 -16.74 8.53
N VAL A 363 9.87 -15.70 7.71
CA VAL A 363 8.63 -14.93 7.60
C VAL A 363 8.10 -14.90 6.17
N PRO A 364 6.78 -14.76 5.96
CA PRO A 364 6.22 -14.56 4.64
C PRO A 364 6.57 -13.17 4.09
N VAL A 365 6.55 -13.07 2.75
CA VAL A 365 6.82 -11.85 2.00
C VAL A 365 5.54 -11.39 1.30
N ILE A 366 5.36 -10.08 1.19
CA ILE A 366 4.30 -9.42 0.44
C ILE A 366 4.97 -8.52 -0.61
N ILE A 367 4.48 -8.50 -1.84
CA ILE A 367 4.79 -7.44 -2.80
C ILE A 367 3.65 -6.43 -2.73
N GLY A 368 3.82 -5.39 -1.89
CA GLY A 368 2.80 -4.41 -1.57
C GLY A 368 2.49 -3.44 -2.69
N GLU A 369 3.45 -3.25 -3.60
CA GLU A 369 3.23 -2.48 -4.82
C GLU A 369 3.96 -3.11 -5.99
N TRP A 370 3.26 -3.19 -7.11
CA TRP A 370 3.84 -3.57 -8.39
C TRP A 370 2.97 -3.07 -9.54
N GLY A 371 3.55 -2.97 -10.73
CA GLY A 371 2.81 -2.55 -11.90
C GLY A 371 3.71 -2.39 -13.12
N GLY A 372 3.08 -2.19 -14.29
CA GLY A 372 3.77 -1.78 -15.50
C GLY A 372 3.88 -0.26 -15.61
N LYS A 373 4.67 0.22 -16.56
CA LYS A 373 4.92 1.64 -16.79
C LYS A 373 3.91 2.30 -17.73
N THR A 374 3.16 1.50 -18.50
CA THR A 374 2.27 2.04 -19.52
C THR A 374 0.80 1.82 -19.19
N LYS A 375 -0.09 2.52 -19.90
CA LYS A 375 -1.54 2.28 -19.86
C LYS A 375 -2.00 1.28 -20.93
N ASN A 376 -1.08 0.51 -21.52
CA ASN A 376 -1.40 -0.49 -22.53
C ASN A 376 -1.88 -1.78 -21.88
N ASP A 377 -3.19 -2.01 -21.91
CA ASP A 377 -3.83 -3.17 -21.29
C ASP A 377 -3.29 -4.52 -21.80
N GLN A 378 -2.90 -4.60 -23.07
CA GLN A 378 -2.38 -5.86 -23.66
C GLN A 378 -0.94 -6.16 -23.20
N SER A 379 -0.05 -5.17 -23.14
CA SER A 379 1.32 -5.38 -22.67
C SER A 379 1.33 -5.66 -21.15
N ASN A 380 0.55 -4.89 -20.39
CA ASN A 380 0.37 -5.11 -18.97
C ASN A 380 -0.23 -6.49 -18.66
N ALA A 381 -1.24 -6.95 -19.39
CA ALA A 381 -1.81 -8.28 -19.19
C ALA A 381 -0.77 -9.41 -19.42
N THR A 382 0.09 -9.25 -20.42
CA THR A 382 1.13 -10.23 -20.71
C THR A 382 2.22 -10.24 -19.62
N PHE A 383 2.62 -9.06 -19.16
CA PHE A 383 3.52 -8.89 -18.01
C PHE A 383 2.90 -9.43 -16.73
N ALA A 384 1.67 -9.04 -16.42
CA ALA A 384 0.97 -9.39 -15.19
C ALA A 384 0.74 -10.91 -15.07
N ALA A 385 0.39 -11.60 -16.16
CA ALA A 385 0.26 -13.05 -16.15
C ALA A 385 1.57 -13.75 -15.74
N TYR A 386 2.72 -13.24 -16.21
CA TYR A 386 4.02 -13.81 -15.84
C TYR A 386 4.39 -13.49 -14.40
N PHE A 387 4.31 -12.21 -14.01
CA PHE A 387 4.72 -11.75 -12.69
C PHE A 387 3.85 -12.34 -11.57
N ALA A 388 2.52 -12.25 -11.71
CA ALA A 388 1.58 -12.83 -10.74
C ALA A 388 1.67 -14.36 -10.67
N GLY A 389 1.94 -15.03 -11.82
CA GLY A 389 2.22 -16.47 -11.84
C GLY A 389 3.44 -16.84 -10.99
N LYS A 390 4.55 -16.11 -11.15
CA LYS A 390 5.76 -16.28 -10.33
C LYS A 390 5.53 -16.00 -8.85
N ALA A 391 4.78 -14.97 -8.55
CA ALA A 391 4.42 -14.62 -7.18
C ALA A 391 3.57 -15.73 -6.54
N LYS A 392 2.57 -16.24 -7.25
CA LYS A 392 1.74 -17.40 -6.81
C LYS A 392 2.59 -18.64 -6.56
N GLU A 393 3.51 -18.99 -7.49
CA GLU A 393 4.44 -20.11 -7.30
C GLU A 393 5.29 -19.96 -6.03
N ALA A 394 5.66 -18.72 -5.69
CA ALA A 394 6.44 -18.39 -4.49
C ALA A 394 5.59 -18.24 -3.21
N GLY A 395 4.26 -18.33 -3.28
CA GLY A 395 3.36 -18.10 -2.15
C GLY A 395 3.29 -16.63 -1.69
N ILE A 396 3.56 -15.68 -2.59
CA ILE A 396 3.65 -14.25 -2.32
C ILE A 396 2.39 -13.55 -2.86
N PRO A 397 1.54 -12.92 -2.02
CA PRO A 397 0.47 -12.04 -2.47
C PRO A 397 1.05 -10.76 -3.06
N THR A 398 0.39 -10.22 -4.08
CA THR A 398 0.84 -9.01 -4.77
C THR A 398 -0.29 -8.01 -4.89
N PHE A 399 0.04 -6.72 -4.75
CA PHE A 399 -0.92 -5.62 -4.76
C PHE A 399 -0.63 -4.70 -5.96
N TRP A 400 -1.48 -4.75 -6.98
CA TRP A 400 -1.33 -3.88 -8.14
C TRP A 400 -1.44 -2.41 -7.74
N TRP A 401 -0.47 -1.60 -8.18
CA TRP A 401 -0.54 -0.15 -7.98
C TRP A 401 -1.24 0.51 -9.16
N MET A 402 -2.28 1.29 -8.84
CA MET A 402 -3.10 1.95 -9.85
C MET A 402 -2.36 3.09 -10.57
N GLY A 403 -1.36 3.70 -9.96
CA GLY A 403 -0.71 4.96 -10.31
C GLY A 403 -0.45 5.21 -11.80
N LEU A 404 0.64 4.65 -12.34
CA LEU A 404 1.04 4.95 -13.72
C LEU A 404 0.10 4.36 -14.76
N SER A 405 -0.47 3.21 -14.49
CA SER A 405 -1.27 2.45 -15.44
C SER A 405 -2.73 2.31 -15.06
N ASP A 406 -3.22 2.97 -14.00
CA ASP A 406 -4.59 2.84 -13.51
C ASP A 406 -5.17 1.43 -13.83
N GLY A 407 -6.38 1.17 -13.74
CA GLY A 407 -6.95 -0.12 -14.11
C GLY A 407 -8.43 -0.08 -13.86
N ASP A 408 -8.86 0.95 -13.15
CA ASP A 408 -10.23 1.20 -12.77
C ASP A 408 -10.69 2.62 -13.13
N ASP A 409 -11.98 2.80 -13.22
CA ASP A 409 -12.67 4.09 -13.24
C ASP A 409 -13.54 4.15 -11.98
N ARG A 410 -13.13 4.96 -11.02
CA ARG A 410 -13.78 5.04 -9.71
C ARG A 410 -15.00 5.94 -9.69
N THR A 411 -15.18 6.78 -10.72
CA THR A 411 -16.38 7.63 -10.85
C THR A 411 -17.62 6.82 -11.19
N VAL A 412 -17.43 5.76 -11.98
CA VAL A 412 -18.43 4.73 -12.24
C VAL A 412 -17.70 3.40 -12.13
N PRO A 413 -17.75 2.70 -10.98
CA PRO A 413 -16.90 1.53 -10.71
C PRO A 413 -16.88 0.55 -11.89
N ARG A 414 -15.76 0.54 -12.62
CA ARG A 414 -15.51 -0.32 -13.78
C ARG A 414 -14.01 -0.47 -14.03
N TRP A 415 -13.66 -1.55 -14.72
CA TRP A 415 -12.28 -1.78 -15.13
C TRP A 415 -11.96 -1.03 -16.44
N THR A 416 -10.86 -0.29 -16.44
CA THR A 416 -10.30 0.35 -17.66
C THR A 416 -9.21 -0.51 -18.30
N MET A 417 -8.64 -1.47 -17.53
CA MET A 417 -7.67 -2.44 -17.99
C MET A 417 -8.13 -3.88 -17.70
N PRO A 418 -9.24 -4.34 -18.28
CA PRO A 418 -9.87 -5.61 -17.93
C PRO A 418 -9.01 -6.84 -18.26
N LYS A 419 -8.13 -6.78 -19.28
CA LYS A 419 -7.23 -7.89 -19.61
C LYS A 419 -6.14 -8.05 -18.55
N THR A 420 -5.59 -6.94 -18.08
CA THR A 420 -4.58 -6.94 -17.00
C THR A 420 -5.18 -7.48 -15.72
N MET A 421 -6.35 -6.98 -15.32
CA MET A 421 -7.04 -7.46 -14.12
C MET A 421 -7.40 -8.94 -14.24
N GLY A 422 -7.94 -9.36 -15.38
CA GLY A 422 -8.24 -10.77 -15.66
C GLY A 422 -6.99 -11.66 -15.59
N ALA A 423 -5.85 -11.19 -16.09
CA ALA A 423 -4.59 -11.93 -16.05
C ALA A 423 -4.07 -12.13 -14.61
N ILE A 424 -4.18 -11.09 -13.76
CA ILE A 424 -3.81 -11.17 -12.34
C ILE A 424 -4.67 -12.21 -11.61
N ILE A 425 -5.99 -12.08 -11.71
CA ILE A 425 -6.93 -12.99 -11.04
C ILE A 425 -6.77 -14.42 -11.54
N GLN A 426 -6.61 -14.61 -12.84
CA GLN A 426 -6.40 -15.94 -13.41
C GLN A 426 -5.11 -16.59 -12.89
N ALA A 427 -4.04 -15.84 -12.72
CA ALA A 427 -2.77 -16.36 -12.20
C ALA A 427 -2.90 -16.89 -10.77
N TYR A 428 -3.69 -16.22 -9.92
CA TYR A 428 -3.92 -16.67 -8.53
C TYR A 428 -4.95 -17.81 -8.40
N ASN A 429 -5.82 -17.99 -9.38
CA ASN A 429 -6.85 -19.04 -9.37
C ASN A 429 -6.39 -20.38 -10.02
N GLN A 430 -5.23 -20.42 -10.63
CA GLN A 430 -4.61 -21.64 -11.16
C GLN A 430 -3.77 -22.34 -10.08
#